data_99b5a818ee8be12a41007c341c96e54e
#
_entry.id   99b5a818ee8be12a41007c341c96e54e
#
_cell.length_a   1.000
_cell.length_b   1.000
_cell.length_c   1.000
_cell.angle_alpha   90.00
_cell.angle_beta   90.00
_cell.angle_gamma   90.00
#
_symmetry.space_group_name_H-M   'P 1'
#
loop_
_entity.id
_entity.type
_entity.pdbx_description
1 polymer ?
#
loop_
_entity_poly.entity_id
_entity_poly.type
_entity_poly.pdbx_seq_one_letter_code
_entity_poly.pdbx_strand_id
1 'polypeptide(L)'
;MAAPGSSFRAPKRSKAVGALRILRMKWGQLRRGSPEPAPVGRPDYYSRELSPTLFVRDAAILPQRTFLAADHREPAAVDLGRECFSTYGVYPLNFSFPQPEMMPSSLANRPHFLSSTIPGEPFSFDSWDDYLWEYHSSYFALSTKKGGWDTFRHLEILFSGTIPLIPRLAKANAFSLAHLPKRALMTVMEQLLAEGPAIPDDHTRAFFADFASQRLSSRAMASYVVEAAGIRGSRIMYLDHGLAARTDYLSAFTLIGLRQLLGETIIPGFEVDYLLDDFSGNTHRLYGRGFGYTKVLPARLRSPDSLDPAEADTVAGQADLLALAESCDCIVVGNYDGNRERVSALVNAGIPEARFVCILGSDLIPDRSMLAQIRKGKMTFFVREFPGI
;
A
#
# COMPACT_ATOMS: atom_id res chain seq x y z
N MET A 1 -7.51 -39.87 63.36
CA MET A 1 -6.30 -39.99 62.55
C MET A 1 -6.53 -39.13 61.29
N ALA A 2 -5.88 -38.00 61.19
CA ALA A 2 -6.04 -36.98 60.15
C ALA A 2 -5.03 -37.24 59.02
N ALA A 3 -5.50 -37.18 57.77
CA ALA A 3 -4.67 -37.22 56.57
C ALA A 3 -4.24 -35.79 56.17
N PRO A 4 -3.03 -35.56 55.62
CA PRO A 4 -2.51 -34.23 55.37
C PRO A 4 -2.95 -33.70 54.00
N GLY A 5 -3.22 -32.38 53.99
CA GLY A 5 -3.60 -31.62 52.81
C GLY A 5 -2.42 -31.38 51.85
N SER A 6 -2.70 -31.57 50.55
CA SER A 6 -1.81 -31.18 49.46
C SER A 6 -2.11 -29.75 49.00
N SER A 7 -1.18 -28.83 49.24
CA SER A 7 -1.24 -27.47 48.74
C SER A 7 -0.87 -27.43 47.27
N PHE A 8 -1.83 -27.14 46.39
CA PHE A 8 -1.60 -26.80 44.97
C PHE A 8 -0.99 -25.41 44.87
N ARG A 9 0.29 -25.34 44.52
CA ARG A 9 0.94 -24.08 44.11
C ARG A 9 0.53 -23.75 42.68
N ALA A 10 -0.09 -22.58 42.47
CA ALA A 10 -0.39 -22.04 41.16
C ALA A 10 0.90 -21.80 40.33
N PRO A 11 0.91 -22.07 39.04
CA PRO A 11 2.08 -21.87 38.18
C PRO A 11 2.36 -20.37 38.01
N LYS A 12 3.64 -19.99 38.14
CA LYS A 12 4.15 -18.63 37.91
C LYS A 12 3.83 -18.20 36.49
N ARG A 13 3.04 -17.14 36.33
CA ARG A 13 2.78 -16.47 35.04
C ARG A 13 4.10 -16.10 34.37
N SER A 14 4.33 -16.57 33.17
CA SER A 14 5.55 -16.35 32.40
C SER A 14 5.76 -14.88 32.05
N LYS A 15 7.02 -14.43 32.07
CA LYS A 15 7.45 -13.07 31.68
C LYS A 15 7.03 -12.65 30.26
N ALA A 16 6.65 -13.60 29.41
CA ALA A 16 6.18 -13.36 28.05
C ALA A 16 4.86 -12.58 27.97
N VAL A 17 3.94 -12.79 28.94
CA VAL A 17 2.65 -12.06 28.97
C VAL A 17 2.86 -10.58 29.29
N GLY A 18 3.91 -10.26 30.09
CA GLY A 18 4.27 -8.87 30.39
C GLY A 18 4.82 -8.10 29.19
N ALA A 19 5.63 -8.76 28.36
CA ALA A 19 6.24 -8.15 27.16
C ALA A 19 5.19 -7.82 26.08
N LEU A 20 4.21 -8.69 25.86
CA LEU A 20 3.09 -8.44 24.94
C LEU A 20 2.19 -7.29 25.42
N ARG A 21 2.02 -7.14 26.73
CA ARG A 21 1.22 -6.05 27.31
C ARG A 21 1.95 -4.70 27.20
N ILE A 22 3.26 -4.69 27.34
CA ILE A 22 4.10 -3.49 27.16
C ILE A 22 4.17 -3.08 25.70
N LEU A 23 4.26 -4.04 24.75
CA LEU A 23 4.19 -3.76 23.32
C LEU A 23 2.82 -3.20 22.92
N ARG A 24 1.71 -3.76 23.41
CA ARG A 24 0.36 -3.20 23.20
C ARG A 24 0.19 -1.80 23.79
N MET A 25 0.79 -1.52 24.96
CA MET A 25 0.76 -0.17 25.54
C MET A 25 1.64 0.82 24.78
N LYS A 26 2.82 0.41 24.26
CA LYS A 26 3.65 1.28 23.40
C LYS A 26 3.00 1.56 22.05
N TRP A 27 2.31 0.61 21.44
CA TRP A 27 1.50 0.84 20.24
C TRP A 27 0.32 1.79 20.50
N GLY A 28 -0.31 1.71 21.66
CA GLY A 28 -1.35 2.63 22.08
C GLY A 28 -0.83 4.04 22.38
N GLN A 29 0.43 4.18 22.80
CA GLN A 29 1.06 5.48 23.07
C GLN A 29 1.67 6.12 21.84
N LEU A 30 2.17 5.34 20.87
CA LEU A 30 2.60 5.85 19.55
C LEU A 30 1.41 6.36 18.72
N ARG A 31 0.19 5.84 18.96
CA ARG A 31 -1.03 6.41 18.37
C ARG A 31 -1.49 7.72 19.02
N ARG A 32 -1.01 8.07 20.24
CA ARG A 32 -1.42 9.30 20.95
C ARG A 32 -0.64 10.54 20.56
N GLY A 33 0.35 10.45 19.68
CA GLY A 33 1.14 11.59 19.20
C GLY A 33 0.75 12.13 17.83
N SER A 34 -0.13 11.46 17.07
CA SER A 34 -0.74 12.05 15.89
C SER A 34 -2.00 12.78 16.33
N PRO A 35 -2.17 14.08 16.03
CA PRO A 35 -3.40 14.77 16.33
C PRO A 35 -4.54 13.98 15.66
N GLU A 36 -5.55 13.59 16.43
CA GLU A 36 -6.77 13.01 15.86
C GLU A 36 -7.27 13.96 14.78
N PRO A 37 -7.56 13.45 13.57
CA PRO A 37 -8.10 14.31 12.53
C PRO A 37 -9.40 14.91 13.05
N ALA A 38 -9.51 16.23 12.96
CA ALA A 38 -10.69 16.95 13.39
C ALA A 38 -11.91 16.42 12.61
N PRO A 39 -13.06 16.23 13.28
CA PRO A 39 -14.28 15.79 12.62
C PRO A 39 -14.73 16.78 11.54
N VAL A 40 -15.47 16.30 10.53
CA VAL A 40 -16.09 17.13 9.49
C VAL A 40 -16.89 18.26 10.12
N GLY A 41 -16.75 19.46 9.57
CA GLY A 41 -17.33 20.67 10.13
C GLY A 41 -16.36 21.47 11.01
N ARG A 42 -15.13 20.94 11.25
CA ARG A 42 -14.05 21.76 11.80
C ARG A 42 -13.04 22.05 10.69
N PRO A 43 -13.12 23.21 10.05
CA PRO A 43 -12.16 23.63 9.03
C PRO A 43 -10.72 23.72 9.55
N ASP A 44 -10.50 23.69 10.86
CA ASP A 44 -9.24 24.01 11.51
C ASP A 44 -8.07 23.08 11.15
N TYR A 45 -8.33 21.79 10.84
CA TYR A 45 -7.25 20.87 10.43
C TYR A 45 -6.81 21.12 8.99
N TYR A 46 -7.79 21.39 8.10
CA TYR A 46 -7.53 21.64 6.69
C TYR A 46 -7.43 23.14 6.37
N SER A 47 -8.00 24.02 7.20
CA SER A 47 -8.06 25.47 6.97
C SER A 47 -6.73 26.19 7.04
N ARG A 48 -5.69 25.56 7.58
CA ARG A 48 -4.32 26.08 7.51
C ARG A 48 -3.66 25.83 6.15
N GLU A 49 -4.18 24.89 5.38
CA GLU A 49 -3.58 24.37 4.17
C GLU A 49 -4.51 24.47 2.96
N LEU A 50 -5.83 24.51 3.21
CA LEU A 50 -6.87 24.65 2.21
C LEU A 50 -7.72 25.84 2.54
N SER A 51 -7.94 26.73 1.57
CA SER A 51 -8.87 27.84 1.74
C SER A 51 -10.28 27.31 2.08
N PRO A 52 -11.00 27.91 3.05
CA PRO A 52 -12.40 27.57 3.32
C PRO A 52 -13.29 27.62 2.07
N THR A 53 -12.92 28.43 1.06
CA THR A 53 -13.64 28.55 -0.21
C THR A 53 -13.64 27.26 -1.03
N LEU A 54 -12.71 26.35 -0.78
CA LEU A 54 -12.64 25.05 -1.47
C LEU A 54 -13.63 24.02 -0.89
N PHE A 55 -14.26 24.28 0.25
CA PHE A 55 -15.26 23.38 0.83
C PHE A 55 -16.65 23.62 0.23
N VAL A 56 -16.72 23.61 -1.10
CA VAL A 56 -17.97 23.75 -1.88
C VAL A 56 -18.41 22.35 -2.32
N ARG A 57 -19.70 22.07 -2.23
CA ARG A 57 -20.24 20.76 -2.66
C ARG A 57 -20.76 20.83 -4.11
N ASP A 58 -21.51 21.87 -4.46
CA ASP A 58 -22.16 21.99 -5.76
C ASP A 58 -21.16 22.42 -6.85
N ALA A 59 -21.03 21.62 -7.91
CA ALA A 59 -20.17 21.91 -9.03
C ALA A 59 -20.84 22.72 -10.13
N ALA A 60 -22.18 22.75 -10.19
CA ALA A 60 -22.94 23.30 -11.31
C ALA A 60 -22.72 24.81 -11.55
N ILE A 61 -22.34 25.54 -10.52
CA ILE A 61 -22.12 27.00 -10.57
C ILE A 61 -20.65 27.40 -10.74
N LEU A 62 -19.73 26.42 -10.78
CA LEU A 62 -18.31 26.70 -10.83
C LEU A 62 -17.80 26.82 -12.26
N PRO A 63 -16.83 27.72 -12.54
CA PRO A 63 -16.19 27.81 -13.83
C PRO A 63 -15.36 26.57 -14.11
N GLN A 64 -15.21 26.24 -15.38
CA GLN A 64 -14.25 25.22 -15.83
C GLN A 64 -12.86 25.84 -16.00
N ARG A 65 -11.81 25.07 -15.67
CA ARG A 65 -10.41 25.49 -15.78
C ARG A 65 -9.54 24.38 -16.31
N THR A 66 -8.60 24.75 -17.19
CA THR A 66 -7.46 23.90 -17.59
C THR A 66 -6.36 24.06 -16.55
N PHE A 67 -6.14 23.03 -15.73
CA PHE A 67 -5.12 23.07 -14.69
C PHE A 67 -3.73 22.67 -15.17
N LEU A 68 -3.65 21.85 -16.20
CA LEU A 68 -2.39 21.32 -16.70
C LEU A 68 -2.13 21.82 -18.12
N ALA A 69 -0.90 22.25 -18.38
CA ALA A 69 -0.47 22.56 -19.73
C ALA A 69 -0.50 21.31 -20.62
N ALA A 70 -0.71 21.50 -21.93
CA ALA A 70 -0.82 20.36 -22.90
C ALA A 70 0.47 19.52 -22.96
N ASP A 71 1.61 20.12 -22.63
CA ASP A 71 2.92 19.48 -22.58
C ASP A 71 3.36 19.06 -21.17
N HIS A 72 2.45 19.11 -20.18
CA HIS A 72 2.75 18.68 -18.83
C HIS A 72 3.33 17.26 -18.77
N ARG A 73 4.41 17.07 -18.03
CA ARG A 73 5.07 15.75 -17.88
C ARG A 73 5.45 15.52 -16.42
N GLU A 74 5.20 14.29 -15.99
CA GLU A 74 5.72 13.76 -14.73
C GLU A 74 7.06 13.05 -14.97
N PRO A 75 7.98 13.04 -14.00
CA PRO A 75 9.17 12.22 -14.06
C PRO A 75 8.81 10.75 -14.30
N ALA A 76 9.64 10.04 -15.05
CA ALA A 76 9.47 8.61 -15.18
C ALA A 76 9.83 7.92 -13.87
N ALA A 77 9.01 6.97 -13.41
CA ALA A 77 9.25 6.22 -12.18
C ALA A 77 10.59 5.47 -12.21
N VAL A 78 10.97 4.97 -13.38
CA VAL A 78 12.26 4.28 -13.58
C VAL A 78 13.44 5.23 -13.36
N ASP A 79 13.37 6.48 -13.78
CA ASP A 79 14.44 7.46 -13.57
C ASP A 79 14.56 7.85 -12.10
N LEU A 80 13.42 8.10 -11.43
CA LEU A 80 13.39 8.28 -9.97
C LEU A 80 13.92 7.06 -9.22
N GLY A 81 13.60 5.86 -9.71
CA GLY A 81 14.12 4.61 -9.17
C GLY A 81 15.64 4.52 -9.26
N ARG A 82 16.22 4.84 -10.42
CA ARG A 82 17.68 4.86 -10.62
C ARG A 82 18.37 5.91 -9.74
N GLU A 83 17.78 7.11 -9.62
CA GLU A 83 18.29 8.16 -8.74
C GLU A 83 18.26 7.73 -7.27
N CYS A 84 17.15 7.15 -6.82
CA CYS A 84 16.99 6.62 -5.47
C CYS A 84 18.02 5.52 -5.18
N PHE A 85 18.18 4.58 -6.11
CA PHE A 85 19.14 3.50 -5.98
C PHE A 85 20.59 4.02 -5.93
N SER A 86 20.94 5.00 -6.76
CA SER A 86 22.23 5.64 -6.71
C SER A 86 22.49 6.32 -5.35
N THR A 87 21.46 6.93 -4.77
CA THR A 87 21.57 7.70 -3.52
C THR A 87 21.57 6.79 -2.29
N TYR A 88 20.63 5.84 -2.23
CA TYR A 88 20.35 5.06 -1.02
C TYR A 88 20.64 3.56 -1.15
N GLY A 89 20.86 3.04 -2.37
CA GLY A 89 21.01 1.61 -2.62
C GLY A 89 19.70 0.82 -2.59
N VAL A 90 18.56 1.52 -2.69
CA VAL A 90 17.22 0.93 -2.67
C VAL A 90 16.34 1.58 -3.74
N TYR A 91 15.27 0.89 -4.15
CA TYR A 91 14.27 1.41 -5.07
C TYR A 91 13.04 1.92 -4.31
N PRO A 92 12.39 3.01 -4.75
CA PRO A 92 11.11 3.43 -4.19
C PRO A 92 9.99 2.51 -4.66
N LEU A 93 9.02 2.24 -3.79
CA LEU A 93 7.82 1.48 -4.12
C LEU A 93 6.62 2.12 -3.43
N ASN A 94 5.48 2.18 -4.10
CA ASN A 94 4.26 2.74 -3.55
C ASN A 94 3.12 1.72 -3.57
N PHE A 95 2.04 2.03 -2.86
CA PHE A 95 0.79 1.32 -3.06
C PHE A 95 0.37 1.41 -4.53
N SER A 96 -0.34 0.40 -4.97
CA SER A 96 -0.90 0.30 -6.31
C SER A 96 -2.38 -0.07 -6.23
N PHE A 97 -3.12 0.13 -7.32
CA PHE A 97 -4.53 -0.21 -7.34
C PHE A 97 -4.73 -1.63 -7.87
N PRO A 98 -5.32 -2.53 -7.06
CA PRO A 98 -5.37 -3.96 -7.40
C PRO A 98 -6.30 -4.30 -8.56
N GLN A 99 -7.37 -3.52 -8.72
CA GLN A 99 -8.34 -3.75 -9.80
C GLN A 99 -7.79 -3.20 -11.12
N PRO A 100 -7.93 -3.93 -12.24
CA PRO A 100 -7.36 -3.50 -13.52
C PRO A 100 -8.15 -2.37 -14.17
N GLU A 101 -9.43 -2.20 -13.82
CA GLU A 101 -10.34 -1.29 -14.49
C GLU A 101 -10.62 -0.06 -13.62
N MET A 102 -10.55 1.09 -14.24
CA MET A 102 -11.04 2.32 -13.66
C MET A 102 -12.58 2.35 -13.71
N MET A 103 -13.21 3.06 -12.79
CA MET A 103 -14.63 3.37 -12.96
C MET A 103 -14.84 4.10 -14.28
N PRO A 104 -15.89 3.77 -15.03
CA PRO A 104 -16.16 4.40 -16.32
C PRO A 104 -16.15 5.92 -16.21
N SER A 105 -15.41 6.59 -17.08
CA SER A 105 -15.32 8.06 -17.12
C SER A 105 -16.60 8.74 -17.62
N SER A 106 -17.72 8.02 -17.68
CA SER A 106 -18.96 8.37 -18.37
C SER A 106 -19.75 9.55 -17.78
N LEU A 107 -19.34 10.10 -16.64
CA LEU A 107 -19.98 11.31 -16.14
C LEU A 107 -19.29 12.53 -16.77
N ALA A 108 -19.85 13.01 -17.86
CA ALA A 108 -19.43 14.27 -18.47
C ALA A 108 -19.50 15.43 -17.46
N ASN A 109 -20.55 15.46 -16.62
CA ASN A 109 -20.75 16.44 -15.57
C ASN A 109 -20.96 15.73 -14.22
N ARG A 110 -20.07 15.96 -13.28
CA ARG A 110 -20.20 15.47 -11.91
C ARG A 110 -20.96 16.48 -11.07
N PRO A 111 -21.92 16.03 -10.21
CA PRO A 111 -22.73 16.96 -9.41
C PRO A 111 -21.91 17.68 -8.34
N HIS A 112 -20.79 17.09 -7.90
CA HIS A 112 -20.06 17.61 -6.75
C HIS A 112 -18.67 18.10 -7.12
N PHE A 113 -18.29 19.25 -6.56
CA PHE A 113 -16.92 19.77 -6.63
C PHE A 113 -16.01 18.95 -5.70
N LEU A 114 -16.39 18.83 -4.43
CA LEU A 114 -15.64 18.11 -3.42
C LEU A 114 -16.43 16.94 -2.87
N SER A 115 -15.81 15.76 -2.76
CA SER A 115 -16.39 14.58 -2.12
C SER A 115 -16.69 14.84 -0.65
N SER A 116 -17.78 14.25 -0.16
CA SER A 116 -18.15 14.30 1.26
C SER A 116 -17.26 13.41 2.12
N THR A 117 -16.49 12.49 1.51
CA THR A 117 -15.58 11.59 2.24
C THR A 117 -14.33 12.34 2.68
N ILE A 118 -14.22 12.58 3.99
CA ILE A 118 -13.09 13.32 4.57
C ILE A 118 -12.18 12.36 5.36
N PRO A 119 -10.85 12.43 5.18
CA PRO A 119 -9.92 11.60 5.92
C PRO A 119 -10.04 11.79 7.44
N GLY A 120 -10.15 10.70 8.18
CA GLY A 120 -10.24 10.72 9.64
C GLY A 120 -11.64 10.54 10.20
N GLU A 121 -12.67 10.66 9.38
CA GLU A 121 -14.02 10.32 9.79
C GLU A 121 -14.26 8.82 9.82
N PRO A 122 -15.25 8.37 10.61
CA PRO A 122 -15.67 6.97 10.59
C PRO A 122 -16.04 6.56 9.16
N PHE A 123 -15.56 5.39 8.77
CA PHE A 123 -15.89 4.80 7.48
C PHE A 123 -17.37 4.37 7.49
N SER A 124 -18.22 5.05 6.73
CA SER A 124 -19.69 4.90 6.77
C SER A 124 -20.25 4.03 5.65
N PHE A 125 -19.43 3.53 4.74
CA PHE A 125 -19.88 2.75 3.59
C PHE A 125 -19.89 1.26 3.90
N ASP A 126 -20.95 0.57 3.49
CA ASP A 126 -21.12 -0.87 3.64
C ASP A 126 -20.74 -1.65 2.37
N SER A 127 -20.69 -0.97 1.21
CA SER A 127 -20.24 -1.56 -0.04
C SER A 127 -19.06 -0.81 -0.64
N TRP A 128 -18.22 -1.54 -1.40
CA TRP A 128 -17.13 -0.98 -2.18
C TRP A 128 -17.65 -0.05 -3.28
N ASP A 129 -18.73 -0.42 -3.94
CA ASP A 129 -19.30 0.33 -5.05
C ASP A 129 -19.85 1.69 -4.59
N ASP A 130 -20.57 1.74 -3.46
CA ASP A 130 -21.07 2.99 -2.86
C ASP A 130 -19.90 3.93 -2.47
N TYR A 131 -18.83 3.35 -1.92
CA TYR A 131 -17.64 4.10 -1.54
C TYR A 131 -16.95 4.72 -2.77
N LEU A 132 -16.72 3.95 -3.82
CA LEU A 132 -16.14 4.48 -5.07
C LEU A 132 -17.07 5.46 -5.76
N TRP A 133 -18.40 5.22 -5.72
CA TRP A 133 -19.38 6.10 -6.33
C TRP A 133 -19.38 7.50 -5.70
N GLU A 134 -19.18 7.61 -4.39
CA GLU A 134 -19.05 8.90 -3.70
C GLU A 134 -17.87 9.71 -4.26
N TYR A 135 -16.72 9.07 -4.50
CA TYR A 135 -15.62 9.74 -5.19
C TYR A 135 -15.96 10.02 -6.65
N HIS A 136 -16.46 9.03 -7.37
CA HIS A 136 -16.79 9.16 -8.79
C HIS A 136 -17.78 10.29 -9.10
N SER A 137 -18.67 10.61 -8.17
CA SER A 137 -19.62 11.72 -8.30
C SER A 137 -19.01 13.12 -8.05
N SER A 138 -17.71 13.18 -7.72
CA SER A 138 -17.01 14.42 -7.36
C SER A 138 -15.80 14.67 -8.24
N TYR A 139 -15.48 15.95 -8.51
CA TYR A 139 -14.26 16.31 -9.26
C TYR A 139 -13.01 16.18 -8.40
N PHE A 140 -13.12 16.51 -7.13
CA PHE A 140 -12.03 16.46 -6.16
C PHE A 140 -12.42 15.70 -4.90
N ALA A 141 -11.42 15.13 -4.23
CA ALA A 141 -11.60 14.54 -2.90
C ALA A 141 -10.37 14.79 -2.03
N LEU A 142 -10.60 14.97 -0.74
CA LEU A 142 -9.51 15.16 0.20
C LEU A 142 -8.79 13.86 0.47
N SER A 143 -7.48 13.92 0.46
CA SER A 143 -6.62 12.87 0.96
C SER A 143 -5.50 13.47 1.81
N THR A 144 -4.87 12.69 2.67
CA THR A 144 -3.84 13.21 3.57
C THR A 144 -2.84 12.13 3.95
N LYS A 145 -1.67 12.58 4.36
CA LYS A 145 -0.69 11.75 5.07
C LYS A 145 -1.36 11.12 6.30
N LYS A 146 -1.10 9.83 6.51
CA LYS A 146 -1.43 9.10 7.75
C LYS A 146 -0.15 8.74 8.51
N GLY A 147 0.13 7.46 8.75
CA GLY A 147 1.41 6.99 9.25
C GLY A 147 2.55 7.34 8.31
N GLY A 148 2.38 7.03 7.01
CA GLY A 148 3.23 7.45 5.90
C GLY A 148 2.55 8.44 4.96
N TRP A 149 3.28 8.94 3.98
CA TRP A 149 2.75 9.74 2.88
C TRP A 149 1.92 8.89 1.93
N ASP A 150 2.37 7.67 1.69
CA ASP A 150 1.71 6.74 0.77
C ASP A 150 0.49 6.12 1.47
N THR A 151 -0.69 6.45 0.99
CA THR A 151 -1.96 5.93 1.48
C THR A 151 -2.80 5.39 0.33
N PHE A 152 -3.46 4.26 0.54
CA PHE A 152 -4.29 3.64 -0.49
C PHE A 152 -5.40 4.57 -1.00
N ARG A 153 -5.90 5.47 -0.14
CA ARG A 153 -6.92 6.46 -0.51
C ARG A 153 -6.55 7.34 -1.71
N HIS A 154 -5.27 7.65 -1.92
CA HIS A 154 -4.85 8.41 -3.09
C HIS A 154 -5.25 7.70 -4.38
N LEU A 155 -5.10 6.37 -4.38
CA LEU A 155 -5.41 5.52 -5.52
C LEU A 155 -6.91 5.28 -5.66
N GLU A 156 -7.62 5.04 -4.56
CA GLU A 156 -9.08 4.92 -4.56
C GLU A 156 -9.73 6.14 -5.22
N ILE A 157 -9.25 7.34 -4.89
CA ILE A 157 -9.72 8.60 -5.49
C ILE A 157 -9.37 8.65 -6.99
N LEU A 158 -8.10 8.40 -7.35
CA LEU A 158 -7.66 8.49 -8.75
C LEU A 158 -8.38 7.48 -9.65
N PHE A 159 -8.53 6.23 -9.19
CA PHE A 159 -9.22 5.19 -9.98
C PHE A 159 -10.74 5.37 -10.04
N SER A 160 -11.31 6.21 -9.18
CA SER A 160 -12.68 6.73 -9.35
C SER A 160 -12.75 7.87 -10.37
N GLY A 161 -11.65 8.25 -11.01
CA GLY A 161 -11.55 9.37 -11.94
C GLY A 161 -11.65 10.74 -11.26
N THR A 162 -11.43 10.82 -9.98
CA THR A 162 -11.45 12.00 -9.12
C THR A 162 -10.02 12.44 -8.82
N ILE A 163 -9.79 13.74 -8.63
CA ILE A 163 -8.45 14.28 -8.38
C ILE A 163 -8.24 14.44 -6.88
N PRO A 164 -7.24 13.77 -6.26
CA PRO A 164 -6.99 13.93 -4.84
C PRO A 164 -6.34 15.28 -4.53
N LEU A 165 -6.90 15.98 -3.57
CA LEU A 165 -6.31 17.16 -2.95
C LEU A 165 -5.53 16.70 -1.71
N ILE A 166 -4.19 16.79 -1.77
CA ILE A 166 -3.29 16.29 -0.72
C ILE A 166 -2.54 17.47 -0.10
N PRO A 167 -3.01 18.00 1.05
CA PRO A 167 -2.34 19.09 1.74
C PRO A 167 -0.89 18.74 2.08
N ARG A 168 0.01 19.71 1.93
CA ARG A 168 1.45 19.58 2.24
C ARG A 168 2.20 18.57 1.38
N LEU A 169 1.66 18.14 0.24
CA LEU A 169 2.33 17.16 -0.64
C LEU A 169 3.77 17.58 -0.98
N ALA A 170 4.04 18.86 -1.10
CA ALA A 170 5.39 19.43 -1.32
C ALA A 170 6.40 19.08 -0.20
N LYS A 171 5.94 18.66 1.01
CA LYS A 171 6.81 18.23 2.11
C LYS A 171 7.17 16.75 2.03
N ALA A 172 6.56 15.99 1.12
CA ALA A 172 6.94 14.60 0.89
C ALA A 172 8.33 14.53 0.25
N ASN A 173 9.15 13.56 0.72
CA ASN A 173 10.42 13.28 0.08
C ASN A 173 10.22 12.98 -1.42
N ALA A 174 11.21 13.29 -2.25
CA ALA A 174 11.13 13.05 -3.69
C ALA A 174 10.82 11.59 -4.04
N PHE A 175 11.32 10.66 -3.24
CA PHE A 175 11.16 9.22 -3.44
C PHE A 175 9.95 8.61 -2.70
N SER A 176 9.41 9.25 -1.65
CA SER A 176 8.08 8.92 -1.14
C SER A 176 7.04 9.31 -2.19
N LEU A 177 6.08 8.43 -2.47
CA LEU A 177 5.11 8.65 -3.56
C LEU A 177 5.77 8.86 -4.94
N ALA A 178 6.90 8.19 -5.22
CA ALA A 178 7.64 8.35 -6.48
C ALA A 178 6.80 8.03 -7.73
N HIS A 179 5.81 7.16 -7.58
CA HIS A 179 4.93 6.74 -8.67
C HIS A 179 3.68 7.61 -8.83
N LEU A 180 3.37 8.49 -7.85
CA LEU A 180 2.21 9.39 -7.93
C LEU A 180 2.51 10.60 -8.82
N PRO A 181 1.53 11.18 -9.56
CA PRO A 181 1.73 12.40 -10.37
C PRO A 181 1.82 13.65 -9.48
N LYS A 182 2.90 13.74 -8.70
CA LYS A 182 3.05 14.77 -7.66
C LYS A 182 3.04 16.19 -8.21
N ARG A 183 3.71 16.41 -9.35
CA ARG A 183 3.78 17.76 -9.96
C ARG A 183 2.40 18.22 -10.41
N ALA A 184 1.65 17.35 -11.10
CA ALA A 184 0.30 17.66 -11.53
C ALA A 184 -0.63 17.95 -10.33
N LEU A 185 -0.56 17.12 -9.29
CA LEU A 185 -1.37 17.31 -8.07
C LEU A 185 -1.05 18.62 -7.36
N MET A 186 0.23 18.99 -7.27
CA MET A 186 0.66 20.26 -6.68
C MET A 186 0.19 21.44 -7.53
N THR A 187 0.35 21.38 -8.86
CA THR A 187 -0.12 22.43 -9.78
C THR A 187 -1.62 22.69 -9.64
N VAL A 188 -2.43 21.61 -9.60
CA VAL A 188 -3.88 21.73 -9.38
C VAL A 188 -4.18 22.40 -8.03
N MET A 189 -3.51 21.96 -6.97
CA MET A 189 -3.72 22.51 -5.63
C MET A 189 -3.34 23.99 -5.55
N GLU A 190 -2.19 24.37 -6.11
CA GLU A 190 -1.70 25.76 -6.12
C GLU A 190 -2.67 26.68 -6.85
N GLN A 191 -3.18 26.29 -8.00
CA GLN A 191 -4.16 27.09 -8.74
C GLN A 191 -5.50 27.21 -8.01
N LEU A 192 -5.99 26.13 -7.39
CA LEU A 192 -7.19 26.18 -6.58
C LEU A 192 -7.05 27.11 -5.37
N LEU A 193 -5.87 27.12 -4.74
CA LEU A 193 -5.61 28.02 -3.61
C LEU A 193 -5.46 29.48 -4.02
N ALA A 194 -4.87 29.74 -5.18
CA ALA A 194 -4.61 31.09 -5.69
C ALA A 194 -5.86 31.74 -6.29
N GLU A 195 -6.66 30.95 -7.05
CA GLU A 195 -7.72 31.49 -7.91
C GLU A 195 -9.14 31.06 -7.50
N GLY A 196 -9.22 30.22 -6.46
CA GLY A 196 -10.51 29.70 -5.95
C GLY A 196 -11.02 28.46 -6.68
N PRO A 197 -12.20 27.94 -6.29
CA PRO A 197 -12.75 26.70 -6.81
C PRO A 197 -13.12 26.82 -8.30
N ALA A 198 -12.72 25.81 -9.07
CA ALA A 198 -13.08 25.61 -10.47
C ALA A 198 -13.10 24.11 -10.77
N ILE A 199 -13.95 23.67 -11.69
CA ILE A 199 -13.96 22.26 -12.12
C ILE A 199 -12.88 22.01 -13.19
N PRO A 200 -12.20 20.84 -13.17
CA PRO A 200 -11.18 20.53 -14.18
C PRO A 200 -11.82 20.28 -15.54
N ASP A 201 -11.18 20.75 -16.58
CA ASP A 201 -11.54 20.45 -17.94
C ASP A 201 -11.24 18.97 -18.33
N ASP A 202 -11.69 18.57 -19.50
CA ASP A 202 -11.51 17.19 -19.99
C ASP A 202 -10.05 16.83 -20.18
N HIS A 203 -9.20 17.78 -20.59
CA HIS A 203 -7.76 17.55 -20.74
C HIS A 203 -7.11 17.20 -19.39
N THR A 204 -7.38 17.99 -18.37
CA THR A 204 -6.85 17.73 -17.01
C THR A 204 -7.36 16.38 -16.46
N ARG A 205 -8.66 16.09 -16.65
CA ARG A 205 -9.25 14.81 -16.20
C ARG A 205 -8.66 13.61 -16.92
N ALA A 206 -8.50 13.70 -18.24
CA ALA A 206 -7.91 12.65 -19.05
C ALA A 206 -6.46 12.36 -18.63
N PHE A 207 -5.66 13.40 -18.35
CA PHE A 207 -4.30 13.24 -17.86
C PHE A 207 -4.25 12.36 -16.61
N PHE A 208 -5.07 12.63 -15.58
CA PHE A 208 -5.06 11.86 -14.34
C PHE A 208 -5.58 10.43 -14.55
N ALA A 209 -6.59 10.24 -15.38
CA ALA A 209 -7.13 8.92 -15.69
C ALA A 209 -6.12 8.05 -16.44
N ASP A 210 -5.48 8.59 -17.48
CA ASP A 210 -4.46 7.90 -18.25
C ASP A 210 -3.23 7.58 -17.40
N PHE A 211 -2.80 8.54 -16.58
CA PHE A 211 -1.69 8.33 -15.67
C PHE A 211 -1.97 7.20 -14.66
N ALA A 212 -3.15 7.21 -14.05
CA ALA A 212 -3.54 6.19 -13.08
C ALA A 212 -3.57 4.80 -13.73
N SER A 213 -4.26 4.64 -14.86
CA SER A 213 -4.40 3.36 -15.53
C SER A 213 -3.06 2.78 -16.00
N GLN A 214 -2.18 3.63 -16.54
CA GLN A 214 -0.91 3.21 -17.12
C GLN A 214 0.19 2.95 -16.08
N ARG A 215 0.15 3.63 -14.91
CA ARG A 215 1.28 3.65 -13.99
C ARG A 215 0.98 3.22 -12.56
N LEU A 216 -0.28 3.28 -12.13
CA LEU A 216 -0.64 3.06 -10.72
C LEU A 216 -1.40 1.76 -10.46
N SER A 217 -1.72 0.97 -11.50
CA SER A 217 -2.29 -0.36 -11.32
C SER A 217 -1.26 -1.31 -10.70
N SER A 218 -1.72 -2.33 -9.96
CA SER A 218 -0.81 -3.33 -9.39
C SER A 218 0.01 -4.05 -10.45
N ARG A 219 -0.56 -4.30 -11.63
CA ARG A 219 0.17 -4.86 -12.77
C ARG A 219 1.31 -3.94 -13.25
N ALA A 220 1.07 -2.63 -13.36
CA ALA A 220 2.10 -1.66 -13.77
C ALA A 220 3.20 -1.55 -12.71
N MET A 221 2.84 -1.55 -11.43
CA MET A 221 3.80 -1.54 -10.33
C MET A 221 4.64 -2.81 -10.28
N ALA A 222 4.04 -3.97 -10.52
CA ALA A 222 4.77 -5.23 -10.64
C ALA A 222 5.76 -5.22 -11.81
N SER A 223 5.38 -4.62 -12.96
CA SER A 223 6.30 -4.46 -14.09
C SER A 223 7.54 -3.64 -13.70
N TYR A 224 7.33 -2.55 -12.94
CA TYR A 224 8.43 -1.75 -12.41
C TYR A 224 9.32 -2.55 -11.44
N VAL A 225 8.74 -3.34 -10.53
CA VAL A 225 9.50 -4.19 -9.59
C VAL A 225 10.34 -5.21 -10.36
N VAL A 226 9.75 -5.88 -11.35
CA VAL A 226 10.43 -6.88 -12.18
C VAL A 226 11.59 -6.25 -12.96
N GLU A 227 11.38 -5.10 -13.57
CA GLU A 227 12.41 -4.37 -14.33
C GLU A 227 13.53 -3.86 -13.43
N ALA A 228 13.18 -3.14 -12.34
CA ALA A 228 14.16 -2.52 -11.44
C ALA A 228 15.03 -3.53 -10.70
N ALA A 229 14.45 -4.65 -10.27
CA ALA A 229 15.19 -5.73 -9.60
C ALA A 229 15.84 -6.72 -10.57
N GLY A 230 15.57 -6.62 -11.88
CA GLY A 230 16.07 -7.57 -12.87
C GLY A 230 15.54 -8.98 -12.65
N ILE A 231 14.31 -9.14 -12.14
CA ILE A 231 13.71 -10.45 -11.87
C ILE A 231 13.57 -11.22 -13.18
N ARG A 232 14.16 -12.42 -13.18
CA ARG A 232 14.10 -13.35 -14.30
C ARG A 232 13.92 -14.77 -13.77
N GLY A 233 13.38 -15.64 -14.60
CA GLY A 233 13.18 -17.04 -14.28
C GLY A 233 11.75 -17.49 -14.51
N SER A 234 11.55 -18.80 -14.39
CA SER A 234 10.26 -19.47 -14.62
C SER A 234 9.51 -19.79 -13.31
N ARG A 235 10.20 -19.71 -12.18
CA ARG A 235 9.65 -20.00 -10.85
C ARG A 235 10.10 -18.91 -9.87
N ILE A 236 9.16 -18.13 -9.38
CA ILE A 236 9.41 -17.00 -8.47
C ILE A 236 8.57 -17.21 -7.22
N MET A 237 9.23 -17.43 -6.09
CA MET A 237 8.53 -17.54 -4.80
C MET A 237 8.14 -16.18 -4.29
N TYR A 238 6.90 -16.04 -3.80
CA TYR A 238 6.46 -14.87 -3.04
C TYR A 238 6.35 -15.23 -1.57
N LEU A 239 7.22 -14.70 -0.73
CA LEU A 239 7.30 -15.00 0.69
C LEU A 239 6.67 -13.89 1.52
N ASP A 240 5.50 -14.17 2.10
CA ASP A 240 4.94 -13.41 3.21
C ASP A 240 3.97 -14.29 4.02
N HIS A 241 4.47 -14.89 5.09
CA HIS A 241 3.68 -15.73 5.98
C HIS A 241 2.54 -14.96 6.67
N GLY A 242 2.78 -13.68 7.02
CA GLY A 242 1.80 -12.86 7.73
C GLY A 242 0.58 -12.50 6.89
N LEU A 243 0.70 -12.51 5.56
CA LEU A 243 -0.32 -12.02 4.64
C LEU A 243 -1.60 -12.87 4.66
N ALA A 244 -1.48 -14.18 4.87
CA ALA A 244 -2.64 -15.09 4.96
C ALA A 244 -3.54 -14.76 6.17
N ALA A 245 -2.95 -14.29 7.28
CA ALA A 245 -3.68 -14.00 8.51
C ALA A 245 -4.00 -12.51 8.72
N ARG A 246 -3.18 -11.63 8.18
CA ARG A 246 -3.30 -10.17 8.36
C ARG A 246 -2.95 -9.44 7.10
N THR A 247 -3.90 -8.70 6.54
CA THR A 247 -3.69 -7.88 5.35
C THR A 247 -2.60 -6.84 5.59
N ASP A 248 -1.58 -6.88 4.74
CA ASP A 248 -0.63 -5.81 4.48
C ASP A 248 -0.89 -5.33 3.03
N TYR A 249 -1.30 -4.08 2.86
CA TYR A 249 -1.67 -3.57 1.54
C TYR A 249 -0.53 -3.65 0.54
N LEU A 250 0.68 -3.24 0.92
CA LEU A 250 1.79 -3.23 -0.04
C LEU A 250 2.16 -4.64 -0.47
N SER A 251 2.22 -5.57 0.50
CA SER A 251 2.48 -6.98 0.21
C SER A 251 1.35 -7.58 -0.65
N ALA A 252 0.08 -7.39 -0.27
CA ALA A 252 -1.05 -7.89 -1.03
C ALA A 252 -1.06 -7.35 -2.47
N PHE A 253 -0.89 -6.04 -2.65
CA PHE A 253 -0.94 -5.42 -3.97
C PHE A 253 0.24 -5.81 -4.84
N THR A 254 1.41 -6.01 -4.25
CA THR A 254 2.58 -6.54 -4.97
C THR A 254 2.33 -7.97 -5.44
N LEU A 255 1.81 -8.85 -4.58
CA LEU A 255 1.45 -10.22 -4.96
C LEU A 255 0.40 -10.24 -6.07
N ILE A 256 -0.67 -9.43 -5.93
CA ILE A 256 -1.71 -9.30 -6.95
C ILE A 256 -1.09 -8.88 -8.28
N GLY A 257 -0.29 -7.82 -8.27
CA GLY A 257 0.34 -7.29 -9.48
C GLY A 257 1.28 -8.28 -10.15
N LEU A 258 2.11 -8.98 -9.38
CA LEU A 258 3.01 -10.00 -9.90
C LEU A 258 2.21 -11.17 -10.52
N ARG A 259 1.12 -11.62 -9.89
CA ARG A 259 0.24 -12.66 -10.43
C ARG A 259 -0.54 -12.20 -11.67
N GLN A 260 -0.97 -10.95 -11.72
CA GLN A 260 -1.58 -10.36 -12.93
C GLN A 260 -0.58 -10.25 -14.09
N LEU A 261 0.70 -10.05 -13.81
CA LEU A 261 1.75 -9.88 -14.81
C LEU A 261 2.33 -11.22 -15.28
N LEU A 262 2.67 -12.12 -14.33
CA LEU A 262 3.46 -13.33 -14.56
C LEU A 262 2.66 -14.64 -14.34
N GLY A 263 1.41 -14.54 -13.87
CA GLY A 263 0.53 -15.71 -13.73
C GLY A 263 1.07 -16.75 -12.77
N GLU A 264 1.10 -17.99 -13.23
CA GLU A 264 1.52 -19.17 -12.47
C GLU A 264 3.03 -19.23 -12.18
N THR A 265 3.84 -18.40 -12.84
CA THR A 265 5.26 -18.25 -12.52
C THR A 265 5.47 -17.79 -11.07
N ILE A 266 4.50 -17.05 -10.52
CA ILE A 266 4.51 -16.61 -9.13
C ILE A 266 3.89 -17.68 -8.24
N ILE A 267 4.69 -18.22 -7.33
CA ILE A 267 4.28 -19.23 -6.35
C ILE A 267 4.26 -18.55 -4.97
N PRO A 268 3.10 -18.33 -4.37
CA PRO A 268 3.06 -17.90 -2.97
C PRO A 268 3.65 -18.97 -2.09
N GLY A 269 4.59 -18.61 -1.22
CA GLY A 269 5.10 -19.53 -0.21
C GLY A 269 3.98 -20.00 0.71
N PHE A 270 3.00 -19.11 0.95
CA PHE A 270 1.77 -19.37 1.69
C PHE A 270 0.59 -18.82 0.90
N GLU A 271 -0.44 -19.65 0.66
CA GLU A 271 -1.60 -19.21 -0.13
C GLU A 271 -2.40 -18.14 0.59
N VAL A 272 -2.94 -17.19 -0.17
CA VAL A 272 -3.70 -16.04 0.33
C VAL A 272 -5.10 -16.10 -0.27
N ASP A 273 -5.94 -16.96 0.28
CA ASP A 273 -7.25 -17.31 -0.27
C ASP A 273 -8.17 -16.12 -0.55
N TYR A 274 -8.16 -15.10 0.31
CA TYR A 274 -9.06 -13.95 0.15
C TYR A 274 -8.78 -13.10 -1.11
N LEU A 275 -7.64 -13.33 -1.78
CA LEU A 275 -7.34 -12.68 -3.06
C LEU A 275 -8.00 -13.37 -4.25
N LEU A 276 -8.42 -14.64 -4.10
CA LEU A 276 -8.98 -15.47 -5.17
C LEU A 276 -10.49 -15.27 -5.31
N ASP A 277 -11.02 -15.29 -6.52
CA ASP A 277 -12.42 -15.01 -6.85
C ASP A 277 -13.41 -16.04 -6.29
N ASP A 278 -12.96 -17.27 -5.99
CA ASP A 278 -13.73 -18.33 -5.35
C ASP A 278 -13.79 -18.24 -3.82
N PHE A 279 -13.13 -17.27 -3.20
CA PHE A 279 -13.14 -17.12 -1.74
C PHE A 279 -14.56 -16.89 -1.20
N SER A 280 -15.00 -17.75 -0.29
CA SER A 280 -16.34 -17.72 0.33
C SER A 280 -16.34 -17.13 1.75
N GLY A 281 -15.17 -16.78 2.30
CA GLY A 281 -15.03 -16.22 3.65
C GLY A 281 -15.55 -14.79 3.77
N ASN A 282 -15.67 -14.31 5.00
CA ASN A 282 -16.16 -12.97 5.31
C ASN A 282 -15.06 -11.92 5.09
N THR A 283 -15.12 -11.20 3.98
CA THR A 283 -14.16 -10.14 3.62
C THR A 283 -14.21 -8.91 4.54
N HIS A 284 -15.38 -8.64 5.17
CA HIS A 284 -15.53 -7.50 6.09
C HIS A 284 -14.69 -7.60 7.37
N ARG A 285 -14.14 -8.79 7.67
CA ARG A 285 -13.18 -8.98 8.78
C ARG A 285 -11.76 -8.55 8.44
N LEU A 286 -11.47 -8.40 7.15
CA LEU A 286 -10.17 -7.96 6.67
C LEU A 286 -9.97 -6.45 6.87
N TYR A 287 -8.74 -6.00 6.87
CA TYR A 287 -8.44 -4.58 6.98
C TYR A 287 -9.12 -3.79 5.86
N GLY A 288 -9.69 -2.63 6.17
CA GLY A 288 -10.48 -1.86 5.21
C GLY A 288 -11.68 -2.61 4.65
N ARG A 289 -12.26 -3.57 5.40
CA ARG A 289 -13.38 -4.43 4.98
C ARG A 289 -13.10 -5.28 3.73
N GLY A 290 -11.85 -5.45 3.36
CA GLY A 290 -11.46 -6.16 2.14
C GLY A 290 -11.74 -5.39 0.84
N PHE A 291 -12.04 -4.11 0.93
CA PHE A 291 -12.42 -3.29 -0.21
C PHE A 291 -11.27 -3.11 -1.20
N GLY A 292 -11.58 -3.33 -2.47
CA GLY A 292 -10.70 -3.09 -3.61
C GLY A 292 -9.64 -4.15 -3.87
N TYR A 293 -9.40 -5.11 -2.95
CA TYR A 293 -8.32 -6.09 -3.11
C TYR A 293 -8.71 -7.55 -2.91
N THR A 294 -9.91 -7.83 -2.41
CA THR A 294 -10.39 -9.20 -2.29
C THR A 294 -11.02 -9.69 -3.58
N LYS A 295 -10.87 -11.00 -3.87
CA LYS A 295 -11.46 -11.67 -5.04
C LYS A 295 -11.03 -11.09 -6.40
N VAL A 296 -9.80 -10.55 -6.48
CA VAL A 296 -9.28 -9.87 -7.68
C VAL A 296 -8.41 -10.78 -8.55
N LEU A 297 -8.09 -11.98 -8.08
CA LEU A 297 -7.33 -12.98 -8.83
C LEU A 297 -8.20 -14.19 -9.15
N PRO A 298 -8.08 -14.76 -10.36
CA PRO A 298 -8.83 -15.96 -10.71
C PRO A 298 -8.36 -17.17 -9.90
N ALA A 299 -9.30 -18.02 -9.43
CA ALA A 299 -9.03 -19.21 -8.64
C ALA A 299 -8.06 -20.21 -9.28
N ARG A 300 -7.99 -20.24 -10.63
CA ARG A 300 -7.02 -21.05 -11.37
C ARG A 300 -5.55 -20.70 -11.06
N LEU A 301 -5.29 -19.54 -10.47
CA LEU A 301 -3.94 -19.16 -10.03
C LEU A 301 -3.59 -19.72 -8.65
N ARG A 302 -4.49 -20.47 -7.97
CA ARG A 302 -4.15 -21.18 -6.74
C ARG A 302 -2.97 -22.11 -7.02
N SER A 303 -1.91 -22.02 -6.20
CA SER A 303 -0.72 -22.80 -6.42
C SER A 303 -0.77 -24.11 -5.60
N PRO A 304 -0.59 -25.26 -6.21
CA PRO A 304 -0.49 -26.51 -5.47
C PRO A 304 0.83 -26.61 -4.65
N ASP A 305 1.81 -25.76 -4.95
CA ASP A 305 3.10 -25.74 -4.27
C ASP A 305 3.11 -24.81 -3.03
N SER A 306 2.02 -24.07 -2.79
CA SER A 306 1.90 -23.19 -1.63
C SER A 306 1.71 -24.01 -0.35
N LEU A 307 2.35 -23.57 0.73
CA LEU A 307 2.31 -24.23 2.03
C LEU A 307 1.09 -23.79 2.85
N ASP A 308 0.65 -24.61 3.77
CA ASP A 308 -0.32 -24.23 4.78
C ASP A 308 0.33 -23.26 5.78
N PRO A 309 -0.20 -22.04 5.95
CA PRO A 309 0.32 -21.11 6.93
C PRO A 309 0.34 -21.64 8.37
N ALA A 310 -0.56 -22.57 8.70
CA ALA A 310 -0.63 -23.18 10.05
C ALA A 310 0.54 -24.12 10.34
N GLU A 311 1.17 -24.68 9.32
CA GLU A 311 2.30 -25.60 9.43
C GLU A 311 3.67 -24.90 9.30
N ALA A 312 3.68 -23.62 8.98
CA ALA A 312 4.89 -22.86 8.63
C ALA A 312 6.00 -22.91 9.69
N ASP A 313 5.65 -23.02 10.96
CA ASP A 313 6.63 -23.04 12.07
C ASP A 313 6.95 -24.47 12.56
N THR A 314 6.39 -25.50 11.93
CA THR A 314 6.78 -26.91 12.17
C THR A 314 8.09 -27.24 11.49
N VAL A 315 8.78 -28.29 11.95
CA VAL A 315 10.02 -28.78 11.32
C VAL A 315 9.77 -29.19 9.86
N ALA A 316 8.63 -29.86 9.60
CA ALA A 316 8.22 -30.25 8.25
C ALA A 316 7.97 -29.02 7.36
N GLY A 317 7.17 -28.06 7.83
CA GLY A 317 6.88 -26.84 7.08
C GLY A 317 8.10 -25.98 6.80
N GLN A 318 9.08 -25.94 7.70
CA GLN A 318 10.37 -25.25 7.44
C GLN A 318 11.18 -25.98 6.38
N ALA A 319 11.18 -27.32 6.37
CA ALA A 319 11.86 -28.11 5.34
C ALA A 319 11.19 -27.93 3.95
N ASP A 320 9.86 -27.93 3.92
CA ASP A 320 9.09 -27.71 2.69
C ASP A 320 9.30 -26.28 2.15
N LEU A 321 9.36 -25.28 3.03
CA LEU A 321 9.67 -23.89 2.65
C LEU A 321 11.06 -23.77 2.03
N LEU A 322 12.06 -24.46 2.60
CA LEU A 322 13.40 -24.51 2.05
C LEU A 322 13.40 -25.18 0.68
N ALA A 323 12.77 -26.35 0.53
CA ALA A 323 12.68 -27.09 -0.73
C ALA A 323 12.00 -26.22 -1.82
N LEU A 324 10.92 -25.52 -1.49
CA LEU A 324 10.27 -24.57 -2.39
C LEU A 324 11.24 -23.44 -2.79
N ALA A 325 11.93 -22.83 -1.82
CA ALA A 325 12.89 -21.76 -2.06
C ALA A 325 14.07 -22.20 -2.95
N GLU A 326 14.58 -23.44 -2.76
CA GLU A 326 15.62 -24.03 -3.60
C GLU A 326 15.17 -24.18 -5.06
N SER A 327 13.90 -24.56 -5.27
CA SER A 327 13.32 -24.76 -6.59
C SER A 327 13.04 -23.49 -7.38
N CYS A 328 13.09 -22.31 -6.73
CA CYS A 328 12.75 -21.02 -7.34
C CYS A 328 13.98 -20.22 -7.76
N ASP A 329 13.89 -19.49 -8.85
CA ASP A 329 14.98 -18.65 -9.39
C ASP A 329 15.16 -17.36 -8.58
N CYS A 330 14.06 -16.84 -8.01
CA CYS A 330 14.01 -15.60 -7.25
C CYS A 330 13.01 -15.73 -6.10
N ILE A 331 13.22 -14.99 -5.01
CA ILE A 331 12.33 -14.92 -3.84
C ILE A 331 11.98 -13.46 -3.59
N VAL A 332 10.72 -13.11 -3.85
CA VAL A 332 10.18 -11.79 -3.51
C VAL A 332 9.59 -11.85 -2.11
N VAL A 333 10.12 -11.05 -1.20
CA VAL A 333 9.67 -10.96 0.20
C VAL A 333 8.73 -9.78 0.34
N GLY A 334 7.43 -10.03 0.44
CA GLY A 334 6.39 -8.99 0.42
C GLY A 334 6.39 -8.07 1.64
N ASN A 335 6.78 -8.58 2.79
CA ASN A 335 6.99 -7.83 4.04
C ASN A 335 8.28 -8.33 4.70
N TYR A 336 9.39 -7.65 4.43
CA TYR A 336 10.68 -8.07 4.93
C TYR A 336 10.75 -8.05 6.46
N ASP A 337 10.21 -7.01 7.11
CA ASP A 337 10.26 -6.90 8.57
C ASP A 337 9.53 -8.06 9.27
N GLY A 338 8.39 -8.48 8.72
CA GLY A 338 7.61 -9.60 9.23
C GLY A 338 8.19 -10.98 8.92
N ASN A 339 9.08 -11.08 7.93
CA ASN A 339 9.65 -12.35 7.46
C ASN A 339 11.17 -12.42 7.65
N ARG A 340 11.78 -11.50 8.39
CA ARG A 340 13.23 -11.39 8.57
C ARG A 340 13.88 -12.69 9.08
N GLU A 341 13.24 -13.35 10.05
CA GLU A 341 13.74 -14.61 10.62
C GLU A 341 13.71 -15.73 9.58
N ARG A 342 12.64 -15.83 8.78
CA ARG A 342 12.54 -16.81 7.68
C ARG A 342 13.57 -16.57 6.59
N VAL A 343 13.75 -15.30 6.18
CA VAL A 343 14.81 -14.94 5.22
C VAL A 343 16.17 -15.33 5.77
N SER A 344 16.48 -15.03 7.04
CA SER A 344 17.74 -15.40 7.67
C SER A 344 17.92 -16.92 7.71
N ALA A 345 16.87 -17.68 8.02
CA ALA A 345 16.93 -19.15 8.03
C ALA A 345 17.24 -19.72 6.63
N LEU A 346 16.57 -19.20 5.57
CA LEU A 346 16.83 -19.61 4.20
C LEU A 346 18.26 -19.28 3.74
N VAL A 347 18.77 -18.09 4.08
CA VAL A 347 20.17 -17.71 3.79
C VAL A 347 21.15 -18.62 4.51
N ASN A 348 20.93 -18.90 5.80
CA ASN A 348 21.76 -19.81 6.59
C ASN A 348 21.73 -21.25 6.07
N ALA A 349 20.62 -21.66 5.45
CA ALA A 349 20.50 -22.96 4.77
C ALA A 349 21.16 -23.00 3.38
N GLY A 350 21.73 -21.88 2.92
CA GLY A 350 22.52 -21.84 1.68
C GLY A 350 21.85 -21.13 0.50
N ILE A 351 20.64 -20.57 0.65
CA ILE A 351 20.02 -19.78 -0.42
C ILE A 351 20.82 -18.48 -0.60
N PRO A 352 21.33 -18.16 -1.81
CA PRO A 352 22.11 -16.96 -2.03
C PRO A 352 21.32 -15.66 -1.80
N GLU A 353 21.89 -14.71 -1.06
CA GLU A 353 21.27 -13.39 -0.83
C GLU A 353 20.83 -12.67 -2.11
N ALA A 354 21.57 -12.83 -3.19
CA ALA A 354 21.27 -12.20 -4.49
C ALA A 354 19.95 -12.68 -5.12
N ARG A 355 19.34 -13.77 -4.61
CA ARG A 355 18.02 -14.25 -5.05
C ARG A 355 16.86 -13.53 -4.35
N PHE A 356 17.14 -12.72 -3.33
CA PHE A 356 16.08 -12.05 -2.56
C PHE A 356 15.81 -10.64 -3.06
N VAL A 357 14.53 -10.37 -3.29
CA VAL A 357 13.97 -9.04 -3.56
C VAL A 357 13.04 -8.72 -2.40
N CYS A 358 13.43 -7.79 -1.54
CA CYS A 358 12.78 -7.53 -0.25
C CYS A 358 12.01 -6.21 -0.27
N ILE A 359 10.81 -6.18 0.32
CA ILE A 359 9.97 -4.99 0.42
C ILE A 359 9.90 -4.53 1.87
N LEU A 360 10.28 -3.27 2.11
CA LEU A 360 10.11 -2.54 3.37
C LEU A 360 8.88 -1.63 3.24
N GLY A 361 7.72 -2.20 3.60
CA GLY A 361 6.41 -1.59 3.38
C GLY A 361 5.82 -0.88 4.58
N SER A 362 6.45 -0.92 5.75
CA SER A 362 5.93 -0.31 6.97
C SER A 362 5.88 1.22 6.89
N ASP A 363 5.10 1.85 7.80
CA ASP A 363 5.10 3.31 7.97
C ASP A 363 6.41 3.81 8.63
N LEU A 364 7.28 2.89 9.06
CA LEU A 364 8.57 3.24 9.62
C LEU A 364 9.54 3.60 8.49
N ILE A 365 10.12 4.78 8.62
CA ILE A 365 11.13 5.26 7.69
C ILE A 365 12.45 4.59 8.04
N PRO A 366 13.12 3.90 7.09
CA PRO A 366 14.44 3.35 7.34
C PRO A 366 15.42 4.45 7.73
N ASP A 367 16.14 4.26 8.81
CA ASP A 367 17.20 5.19 9.18
C ASP A 367 18.46 5.04 8.30
N ARG A 368 19.37 6.00 8.43
CA ARG A 368 20.61 5.98 7.63
C ARG A 368 21.48 4.76 7.88
N SER A 369 21.45 4.22 9.10
CA SER A 369 22.22 3.02 9.47
C SER A 369 21.68 1.80 8.76
N MET A 370 20.35 1.63 8.76
CA MET A 370 19.68 0.55 8.05
C MET A 370 19.93 0.62 6.54
N LEU A 371 19.79 1.80 5.92
CA LEU A 371 20.08 1.99 4.49
C LEU A 371 21.56 1.70 4.16
N ALA A 372 22.48 2.07 5.05
CA ALA A 372 23.91 1.76 4.87
C ALA A 372 24.20 0.24 4.99
N GLN A 373 23.47 -0.48 5.84
CA GLN A 373 23.57 -1.94 5.94
C GLN A 373 23.00 -2.63 4.69
N ILE A 374 21.82 -2.21 4.23
CA ILE A 374 21.20 -2.70 3.01
C ILE A 374 22.17 -2.55 1.82
N ARG A 375 22.80 -1.39 1.68
CA ARG A 375 23.75 -1.11 0.58
C ARG A 375 24.98 -2.01 0.58
N LYS A 376 25.34 -2.63 1.70
CA LYS A 376 26.47 -3.56 1.81
C LYS A 376 26.08 -5.01 1.48
N GLY A 377 24.80 -5.33 1.59
CA GLY A 377 24.26 -6.65 1.29
C GLY A 377 24.12 -6.89 -0.22
N LYS A 378 23.73 -8.11 -0.57
CA LYS A 378 23.47 -8.53 -1.95
C LYS A 378 21.99 -8.64 -2.30
N MET A 379 21.10 -8.47 -1.31
CA MET A 379 19.66 -8.45 -1.52
C MET A 379 19.24 -7.14 -2.18
N THR A 380 18.23 -7.19 -3.05
CA THR A 380 17.61 -5.99 -3.62
C THR A 380 16.47 -5.53 -2.71
N PHE A 381 16.41 -4.24 -2.41
CA PHE A 381 15.36 -3.69 -1.53
C PHE A 381 14.50 -2.63 -2.23
N PHE A 382 13.20 -2.72 -1.96
CA PHE A 382 12.21 -1.69 -2.25
C PHE A 382 11.72 -1.07 -0.95
N VAL A 383 11.56 0.25 -0.94
CA VAL A 383 11.19 1.02 0.26
C VAL A 383 10.02 1.94 -0.07
N ARG A 384 9.03 1.98 0.83
CA ARG A 384 7.83 2.79 0.64
C ARG A 384 8.00 4.23 1.12
N GLU A 385 8.58 4.43 2.28
CA GLU A 385 8.70 5.73 2.92
C GLU A 385 10.15 6.15 3.10
N PHE A 386 10.42 7.40 2.81
CA PHE A 386 11.74 8.01 2.94
C PHE A 386 11.71 9.17 3.94
N PRO A 387 12.86 9.46 4.61
CA PRO A 387 12.93 10.59 5.53
C PRO A 387 12.57 11.89 4.81
N GLY A 388 11.79 12.73 5.48
CA GLY A 388 11.47 14.07 5.00
C GLY A 388 12.75 14.89 4.79
N ILE A 389 12.65 15.88 3.92
CA ILE A 389 13.72 16.88 3.69
C ILE A 389 13.74 17.85 4.86
#